data_d8beb47be713144581914b462b6697b1
#
_entry.id   d8beb47be713144581914b462b6697b1
#
_cell.length_a   1.000
_cell.length_b   1.000
_cell.length_c   1.000
_cell.angle_alpha   90.00
_cell.angle_beta   90.00
_cell.angle_gamma   90.00
#
_symmetry.space_group_name_H-M   'P 1'
#
loop_
_entity.id
_entity.type
_entity.pdbx_description
1 polymer ?
#
loop_
_entity_poly.entity_id
_entity_poly.type
_entity_poly.pdbx_seq_one_letter_code
_entity_poly.pdbx_strand_id
1 'polypeptide(L)' 'ITATGSAGGNIVNVTINGKFEITNVKLDPICVDPRDVQMLQDLIIAAHHDAMSKIQDELKTKYGSMLGGMGIPNL' A
#
# COMPACT_ATOMS: atom_id res chain seq x y z
N ILE A 1 5.87 8.98 -8.06
CA ILE A 1 4.68 8.15 -7.98
C ILE A 1 4.50 7.65 -6.54
N THR A 2 3.33 7.84 -6.01
CA THR A 2 3.02 7.39 -4.64
C THR A 2 1.62 6.80 -4.60
N ALA A 3 1.38 5.95 -3.62
CA ALA A 3 0.05 5.41 -3.37
C ALA A 3 -0.15 5.27 -1.87
N THR A 4 -1.37 5.52 -1.42
CA THR A 4 -1.72 5.39 -0.01
C THR A 4 -2.73 4.26 0.14
N GLY A 5 -2.38 3.31 0.99
CA GLY A 5 -3.28 2.24 1.38
C GLY A 5 -3.86 2.51 2.75
N SER A 6 -5.01 1.95 3.01
CA SER A 6 -5.70 2.16 4.28
C SER A 6 -6.30 0.86 4.80
N ALA A 7 -6.56 0.84 6.09
CA ALA A 7 -7.23 -0.27 6.74
C ALA A 7 -8.07 0.26 7.88
N GLY A 8 -9.07 -0.54 8.28
CA GLY A 8 -9.92 -0.19 9.41
C GLY A 8 -10.76 1.05 9.20
N GLY A 9 -11.20 1.33 7.97
CA GLY A 9 -11.99 2.52 7.70
C GLY A 9 -11.16 3.80 7.78
N ASN A 10 -9.92 3.74 7.31
CA ASN A 10 -9.00 4.88 7.27
C ASN A 10 -8.38 5.26 8.61
N ILE A 11 -8.41 4.36 9.57
CA ILE A 11 -7.73 4.63 10.85
C ILE A 11 -6.24 4.34 10.75
N VAL A 12 -5.82 3.55 9.76
CA VAL A 12 -4.40 3.34 9.47
C VAL A 12 -4.18 3.62 7.99
N ASN A 13 -3.22 4.47 7.69
CA ASN A 13 -2.87 4.82 6.31
C ASN A 13 -1.37 4.68 6.13
N VAL A 14 -0.96 3.98 5.06
CA VAL A 14 0.45 3.78 4.72
C VAL A 14 0.68 4.33 3.32
N THR A 15 1.69 5.17 3.16
CA THR A 15 2.05 5.72 1.86
C THR A 15 3.35 5.08 1.39
N ILE A 16 3.36 4.64 0.14
CA ILE A 16 4.51 3.98 -0.49
C ILE A 16 4.87 4.74 -1.76
N ASN A 17 6.16 4.88 -2.05
CA ASN A 17 6.62 5.50 -3.29
C ASN A 17 6.89 4.43 -4.36
N GLY A 18 7.32 4.87 -5.53
CA GLY A 18 7.59 3.99 -6.66
C GLY A 18 8.76 3.04 -6.46
N LYS A 19 9.56 3.24 -5.43
CA LYS A 19 10.64 2.32 -5.05
C LYS A 19 10.17 1.32 -4.00
N PHE A 20 8.89 1.30 -3.73
CA PHE A 20 8.26 0.43 -2.71
C PHE A 20 8.74 0.73 -1.30
N GLU A 21 9.15 1.97 -1.06
CA GLU A 21 9.54 2.41 0.28
C GLU A 21 8.35 3.04 0.97
N ILE A 22 8.17 2.73 2.24
CA ILE A 22 7.15 3.39 3.05
C ILE A 22 7.67 4.79 3.37
N THR A 23 6.94 5.81 2.95
CA THR A 23 7.33 7.19 3.19
C THR A 23 6.53 7.85 4.29
N ASN A 24 5.39 7.29 4.63
CA ASN A 24 4.55 7.83 5.69
C ASN A 24 3.62 6.76 6.25
N VAL A 25 3.40 6.82 7.56
CA VAL A 25 2.42 5.99 8.24
C VAL A 25 1.61 6.91 9.14
N LYS A 26 0.31 6.92 8.93
CA LYS A 26 -0.58 7.74 9.74
C LYS A 26 -1.50 6.83 10.53
N LEU A 27 -1.52 7.00 11.83
CA LEU A 27 -2.33 6.20 12.73
C LEU A 27 -3.33 7.11 13.45
N ASP A 28 -4.59 6.75 13.40
CA ASP A 28 -5.58 7.41 14.24
C ASP A 28 -5.38 6.86 15.66
N PRO A 29 -5.30 7.72 16.67
CA PRO A 29 -5.08 7.26 18.05
C PRO A 29 -6.05 6.19 18.53
N ILE A 30 -7.24 6.14 17.95
CA ILE A 30 -8.24 5.16 18.34
C ILE A 30 -7.76 3.72 18.14
N CYS A 31 -6.83 3.49 17.20
CA CYS A 31 -6.32 2.15 16.94
C CYS A 31 -5.08 1.83 17.77
N VAL A 32 -4.59 2.79 18.54
CA VAL A 32 -3.38 2.58 19.36
C VAL A 32 -3.81 2.24 20.78
N ASP A 33 -4.08 0.96 20.97
CA ASP A 33 -4.57 0.44 22.25
C ASP A 33 -3.56 -0.59 22.76
N PRO A 34 -2.87 -0.30 23.88
CA PRO A 34 -1.87 -1.23 24.40
C PRO A 34 -2.45 -2.57 24.83
N ARG A 35 -3.76 -2.66 24.96
CA ARG A 35 -4.42 -3.92 25.30
C ARG A 35 -4.63 -4.80 24.07
N ASP A 36 -4.48 -4.26 22.88
CA ASP A 36 -4.68 -5.00 21.65
C ASP A 36 -3.66 -4.58 20.58
N VAL A 37 -2.42 -4.87 20.87
CA VAL A 37 -1.31 -4.54 19.95
C VAL A 37 -1.43 -5.35 18.67
N GLN A 38 -1.95 -6.58 18.77
CA GLN A 38 -2.12 -7.44 17.60
C GLN A 38 -3.03 -6.81 16.55
N MET A 39 -4.10 -6.17 17.01
CA MET A 39 -5.01 -5.48 16.08
C MET A 39 -4.26 -4.40 15.31
N LEU A 40 -3.45 -3.60 15.99
CA LEU A 40 -2.69 -2.54 15.34
C LEU A 40 -1.71 -3.10 14.33
N GLN A 41 -1.01 -4.17 14.69
CA GLN A 41 -0.09 -4.83 13.78
C GLN A 41 -0.79 -5.31 12.52
N ASP A 42 -1.94 -5.95 12.67
CA ASP A 42 -2.70 -6.47 11.55
C ASP A 42 -3.24 -5.35 10.66
N LEU A 43 -3.65 -4.23 11.25
CA LEU A 43 -4.11 -3.08 10.48
C LEU A 43 -2.98 -2.46 9.67
N ILE A 44 -1.78 -2.38 10.23
CA ILE A 44 -0.63 -1.85 9.51
C ILE A 44 -0.29 -2.76 8.33
N ILE A 45 -0.29 -4.07 8.55
CA ILE A 45 -0.03 -5.04 7.49
C ILE A 45 -1.07 -4.90 6.37
N ALA A 46 -2.34 -4.79 6.74
CA ALA A 46 -3.41 -4.65 5.76
C ALA A 46 -3.30 -3.35 4.97
N ALA A 47 -2.98 -2.24 5.64
CA ALA A 47 -2.81 -0.95 4.98
C ALA A 47 -1.60 -0.96 4.04
N HIS A 48 -0.51 -1.60 4.45
CA HIS A 48 0.66 -1.77 3.61
C HIS A 48 0.33 -2.59 2.37
N HIS A 49 -0.38 -3.70 2.55
CA HIS A 49 -0.79 -4.55 1.44
C HIS A 49 -1.66 -3.78 0.44
N ASP A 50 -2.59 -2.97 0.94
CA ASP A 50 -3.44 -2.14 0.11
C ASP A 50 -2.61 -1.11 -0.67
N ALA A 51 -1.65 -0.48 -0.01
CA ALA A 51 -0.76 0.49 -0.66
C ALA A 51 0.09 -0.18 -1.75
N MET A 52 0.62 -1.37 -1.46
CA MET A 52 1.40 -2.13 -2.44
C MET A 52 0.58 -2.47 -3.66
N SER A 53 -0.65 -2.92 -3.46
CA SER A 53 -1.54 -3.23 -4.56
C SER A 53 -1.80 -2.01 -5.43
N LYS A 54 -2.04 -0.87 -4.79
CA LYS A 54 -2.30 0.38 -5.52
C LYS A 54 -1.09 0.87 -6.28
N ILE A 55 0.10 0.79 -5.68
CA ILE A 55 1.31 1.26 -6.35
C ILE A 55 1.65 0.36 -7.54
N GLN A 56 1.44 -0.94 -7.41
CA GLN A 56 1.66 -1.87 -8.51
C GLN A 56 0.70 -1.60 -9.65
N ASP A 57 -0.56 -1.31 -9.35
CA ASP A 57 -1.55 -0.95 -10.38
C ASP A 57 -1.17 0.34 -11.07
N GLU A 58 -0.69 1.32 -10.32
CA GLU A 58 -0.28 2.60 -10.88
C GLU A 58 0.92 2.46 -11.78
N LEU A 59 1.90 1.68 -11.37
CA LEU A 59 3.07 1.40 -12.20
C LEU A 59 2.68 0.65 -13.45
N LYS A 60 1.79 -0.31 -13.33
CA LYS A 60 1.29 -1.07 -14.45
C LYS A 60 0.57 -0.18 -15.45
N THR A 61 -0.27 0.73 -14.98
CA THR A 61 -0.99 1.67 -15.83
C THR A 61 -0.02 2.62 -16.52
N LYS A 62 0.96 3.12 -15.79
CA LYS A 62 1.90 4.12 -16.32
C LYS A 62 2.88 3.52 -17.31
N TYR A 63 3.35 2.32 -17.05
CA TYR A 63 4.39 1.68 -17.87
C TYR A 63 3.90 0.43 -18.59
N GLY A 64 2.65 0.08 -18.41
CA GLY A 64 2.11 -1.17 -18.91
C GLY A 64 2.18 -1.31 -20.43
N SER A 65 1.87 -0.23 -21.15
CA SER A 65 1.89 -0.29 -22.61
C SER A 65 3.31 -0.51 -23.12
N MET A 66 4.29 0.08 -22.46
CA MET A 66 5.69 -0.13 -22.83
C MET A 66 6.10 -1.57 -22.56
N LEU A 67 5.75 -2.08 -21.39
CA LEU A 67 6.06 -3.45 -21.03
C LEU A 67 5.34 -4.43 -21.92
N GLY A 68 4.08 -4.13 -22.21
CA GLY A 68 3.28 -4.96 -23.10
C GLY A 68 3.85 -4.97 -24.50
N GLY A 69 4.37 -3.83 -24.95
CA GLY A 69 4.97 -3.72 -26.25
C GLY A 69 6.23 -4.54 -26.40
N MET A 70 6.81 -4.96 -25.31
CA MET A 70 7.97 -5.84 -25.32
C MET A 70 7.60 -7.30 -25.48
N GLY A 71 6.29 -7.57 -25.63
CA GLY A 71 5.84 -8.93 -25.87
C GLY A 71 5.93 -9.85 -24.69
N ILE A 72 5.83 -9.31 -23.56
CA ILE A 72 5.85 -10.12 -22.36
C ILE A 72 4.58 -10.88 -22.27
N PRO A 73 4.63 -12.06 -22.33
CA PRO A 73 3.48 -12.84 -22.39
C PRO A 73 2.92 -13.15 -21.12
N ASN A 74 2.50 -13.28 -21.22
CA ASN A 74 2.20 -13.78 -20.43
C ASN A 74 2.57 -14.67 -19.95
N LEU A 75 3.07 -14.66 -20.12
CA LEU A 75 3.52 -15.53 -19.85
C LEU A 75 3.06 -16.15 -19.52
#